data_57964ff3c349563840f7fc8a66d90edd
#
_entry.id   57964ff3c349563840f7fc8a66d90edd
#
_cell.length_a   1.000
_cell.length_b   1.000
_cell.length_c   1.000
_cell.angle_alpha   90.00
_cell.angle_beta   90.00
_cell.angle_gamma   90.00
#
_symmetry.space_group_name_H-M   'P 1'
#
loop_
_entity.id
_entity.type
_entity.pdbx_description
1 polymer ?
#
loop_
_entity_poly.entity_id
_entity_poly.type
_entity_poly.pdbx_seq_one_letter_code
_entity_poly.pdbx_strand_id
1 'polypeptide(L)' 'MYNYTKKIKPYVEAELKLYSLNSKEGHHAIAFKHLENAHILGQESTFFHVKVHCLMFLWAYRQKNIHELIGQIIRI' A
#
# COMPACT_ATOMS: atom_id res chain seq x y z
N MET A 1 19.00 -4.99 6.00
CA MET A 1 17.93 -4.48 5.11
C MET A 1 17.54 -5.48 4.05
N TYR A 2 18.53 -5.99 3.29
CA TYR A 2 18.24 -6.99 2.26
C TYR A 2 17.56 -8.25 2.83
N ASN A 3 18.10 -8.79 3.93
CA ASN A 3 17.51 -9.98 4.56
C ASN A 3 16.10 -9.72 5.10
N TYR A 4 15.87 -8.53 5.63
CA TYR A 4 14.57 -8.15 6.14
C TYR A 4 13.55 -8.09 4.98
N THR A 5 13.93 -7.44 3.88
CA THR A 5 13.06 -7.33 2.71
C THR A 5 12.66 -8.71 2.18
N LYS A 6 13.63 -9.60 2.07
CA LYS A 6 13.38 -10.97 1.59
C LYS A 6 12.47 -11.75 2.55
N LYS A 7 12.67 -11.55 3.85
CA LYS A 7 11.91 -12.24 4.88
C LYS A 7 10.46 -11.77 4.93
N ILE A 8 10.22 -10.47 4.75
CA ILE A 8 8.90 -9.89 4.85
C ILE A 8 8.11 -9.99 3.54
N LYS A 9 8.80 -10.23 2.43
CA LYS A 9 8.20 -10.22 1.09
C LYS A 9 6.92 -11.05 0.96
N PRO A 10 6.87 -12.32 1.39
CA PRO A 10 5.64 -13.10 1.21
C PRO A 10 4.45 -12.52 1.96
N TYR A 11 4.68 -11.90 3.11
CA TYR A 11 3.60 -11.30 3.89
C TYR A 11 3.07 -10.04 3.24
N VAL A 12 3.99 -9.20 2.73
CA VAL A 12 3.60 -7.98 2.02
C VAL A 12 2.86 -8.33 0.74
N GLU A 13 3.37 -9.30 -0.01
CA GLU A 13 2.73 -9.71 -1.27
C GLU A 13 1.35 -10.31 -1.06
N ALA A 14 1.14 -11.05 0.05
CA ALA A 14 -0.16 -11.58 0.38
C ALA A 14 -1.18 -10.44 0.58
N GLU A 15 -0.79 -9.41 1.31
CA GLU A 15 -1.66 -8.25 1.54
C GLU A 15 -1.91 -7.48 0.25
N LEU A 16 -0.90 -7.32 -0.59
CA LEU A 16 -1.06 -6.62 -1.86
C LEU A 16 -1.96 -7.40 -2.83
N LYS A 17 -1.92 -8.73 -2.76
CA LYS A 17 -2.83 -9.56 -3.55
C LYS A 17 -4.27 -9.34 -3.12
N LEU A 18 -4.52 -9.31 -1.82
CA LEU A 18 -5.87 -9.05 -1.28
C LEU A 18 -6.33 -7.64 -1.63
N TYR A 19 -5.42 -6.67 -1.58
CA TYR A 19 -5.72 -5.32 -2.04
C TYR A 19 -6.19 -5.34 -3.50
N SER A 20 -5.46 -6.02 -4.37
CA SER A 20 -5.78 -6.07 -5.78
C SER A 20 -7.13 -6.73 -6.04
N LEU A 21 -7.39 -7.87 -5.40
CA LEU A 21 -8.64 -8.60 -5.58
C LEU A 21 -9.84 -7.77 -5.12
N ASN A 22 -9.76 -7.16 -3.94
CA ASN A 22 -10.86 -6.37 -3.42
C ASN A 22 -11.07 -5.10 -4.24
N SER A 23 -9.99 -4.51 -4.74
CA SER A 23 -10.08 -3.34 -5.60
C SER A 23 -10.84 -3.64 -6.89
N LYS A 24 -10.56 -4.79 -7.50
CA LYS A 24 -11.24 -5.21 -8.73
C LYS A 24 -12.72 -5.46 -8.50
N GLU A 25 -13.08 -5.94 -7.31
CA GLU A 25 -14.47 -6.21 -6.97
C GLU A 25 -15.23 -4.99 -6.47
N GLY A 26 -14.57 -3.84 -6.43
CA GLY A 26 -15.20 -2.61 -5.98
C GLY A 26 -15.26 -2.42 -4.47
N HIS A 27 -14.63 -3.31 -3.71
CA HIS A 27 -14.58 -3.24 -2.26
C HIS A 27 -13.44 -2.31 -1.83
N HIS A 28 -13.59 -1.02 -2.10
CA HIS A 28 -12.49 -0.06 -1.96
C HIS A 28 -12.00 0.13 -0.53
N ALA A 29 -12.92 0.17 0.43
CA ALA A 29 -12.53 0.33 1.83
C ALA A 29 -11.74 -0.87 2.34
N ILE A 30 -12.17 -2.08 1.99
CA ILE A 30 -11.48 -3.31 2.37
C ILE A 30 -10.13 -3.39 1.67
N ALA A 31 -10.09 -3.02 0.39
CA ALA A 31 -8.84 -2.98 -0.37
C ALA A 31 -7.82 -2.06 0.30
N PHE A 32 -8.25 -0.86 0.69
CA PHE A 32 -7.35 0.09 1.32
C PHE A 32 -6.81 -0.44 2.66
N LYS A 33 -7.63 -1.15 3.40
CA LYS A 33 -7.20 -1.75 4.66
C LYS A 33 -6.04 -2.73 4.44
N HIS A 34 -6.12 -3.55 3.39
CA HIS A 34 -5.02 -4.46 3.07
C HIS A 34 -3.77 -3.69 2.64
N LEU A 35 -3.95 -2.58 1.96
CA LEU A 35 -2.85 -1.72 1.57
C LEU A 35 -2.17 -1.11 2.80
N GLU A 36 -2.95 -0.70 3.81
CA GLU A 36 -2.41 -0.22 5.08
C GLU A 36 -1.63 -1.32 5.80
N ASN A 37 -2.15 -2.55 5.78
CA ASN A 37 -1.44 -3.68 6.39
C ASN A 37 -0.09 -3.90 5.70
N ALA A 38 -0.06 -3.81 4.39
CA ALA A 38 1.18 -3.93 3.64
C ALA A 38 2.17 -2.82 4.02
N HIS A 39 1.67 -1.61 4.24
CA HIS A 39 2.49 -0.49 4.66
C HIS A 39 3.13 -0.76 6.03
N ILE A 40 2.34 -1.25 6.97
CA ILE A 40 2.85 -1.56 8.31
C ILE A 40 3.90 -2.67 8.25
N LEU A 41 3.61 -3.73 7.50
CA LEU A 41 4.53 -4.87 7.38
C LEU A 41 5.83 -4.48 6.69
N GLY A 42 5.75 -3.62 5.68
CA GLY A 42 6.90 -3.29 4.85
C GLY A 42 7.64 -2.01 5.24
N GLN A 43 7.21 -1.33 6.31
CA GLN A 43 7.73 0.02 6.60
C GLN A 43 9.22 0.06 6.89
N GLU A 44 9.82 -1.04 7.33
CA GLU A 44 11.27 -1.09 7.60
C GLU A 44 12.08 -1.47 6.37
N SER A 45 11.41 -1.87 5.30
CA SER A 45 12.06 -2.14 4.03
C SER A 45 11.86 -0.94 3.11
N THR A 46 12.95 -0.29 2.73
CA THR A 46 12.88 0.88 1.85
C THR A 46 12.12 0.55 0.57
N PHE A 47 12.40 -0.63 -0.01
CA PHE A 47 11.72 -1.06 -1.24
C PHE A 47 10.21 -1.11 -1.07
N PHE A 48 9.73 -1.84 -0.05
CA PHE A 48 8.29 -1.98 0.15
C PHE A 48 7.65 -0.71 0.67
N HIS A 49 8.37 0.07 1.47
CA HIS A 49 7.85 1.34 1.97
C HIS A 49 7.50 2.26 0.80
N VAL A 50 8.43 2.41 -0.14
CA VAL A 50 8.20 3.23 -1.33
C VAL A 50 7.10 2.65 -2.21
N LYS A 51 7.15 1.34 -2.45
CA LYS A 51 6.16 0.67 -3.29
C LYS A 51 4.74 0.86 -2.75
N VAL A 52 4.54 0.66 -1.45
CA VAL A 52 3.21 0.77 -0.85
C VAL A 52 2.73 2.22 -0.84
N HIS A 53 3.61 3.18 -0.59
CA HIS A 53 3.22 4.59 -0.68
C HIS A 53 2.79 4.96 -2.09
N CYS A 54 3.45 4.43 -3.11
CA CYS A 54 3.04 4.66 -4.48
C CYS A 54 1.64 4.10 -4.75
N LEU A 55 1.34 2.92 -4.20
CA LEU A 55 0.02 2.33 -4.35
C LEU A 55 -1.06 3.11 -3.59
N MET A 56 -0.73 3.64 -2.41
CA MET A 56 -1.64 4.48 -1.65
C MET A 56 -1.95 5.77 -2.41
N PHE A 57 -0.92 6.35 -3.02
CA PHE A 57 -1.07 7.54 -3.84
C PHE A 57 -2.00 7.27 -5.02
N LEU A 58 -1.80 6.14 -5.68
CA LEU A 58 -2.63 5.74 -6.82
C LEU A 58 -4.07 5.49 -6.39
N TRP A 59 -4.26 4.87 -5.21
CA TRP A 59 -5.59 4.64 -4.66
C TRP A 59 -6.32 5.97 -4.44
N ALA A 60 -5.64 6.94 -3.81
CA ALA A 60 -6.23 8.25 -3.56
C ALA A 60 -6.60 8.96 -4.86
N TYR A 61 -5.74 8.85 -5.87
CA TYR A 61 -6.00 9.42 -7.18
C TYR A 61 -7.25 8.82 -7.82
N ARG A 62 -7.38 7.48 -7.75
CA ARG A 62 -8.53 6.78 -8.33
C ARG A 62 -9.84 7.13 -7.63
N GLN A 63 -9.77 7.42 -6.34
CA GLN A 63 -10.95 7.84 -5.58
C GLN A 63 -11.24 9.34 -5.76
N LYS A 64 -10.39 10.04 -6.52
CA LYS A 64 -10.49 11.49 -6.75
C LYS A 64 -10.50 12.28 -5.45
N ASN A 65 -9.76 11.81 -4.47
CA ASN A 65 -9.65 12.47 -3.17
C ASN A 65 -8.41 13.37 -3.17
N ILE A 66 -8.62 14.63 -3.56
CA ILE A 66 -7.52 15.61 -3.67
C ILE A 66 -6.85 15.84 -2.32
N HIS A 67 -7.63 15.90 -1.26
CA HIS A 67 -7.08 16.13 0.09
C HIS A 67 -6.15 15.00 0.50
N GLU A 68 -6.55 13.76 0.26
CA GLU A 68 -5.73 12.61 0.58
C GLU A 68 -4.46 12.57 -0.26
N LEU A 69 -4.59 12.93 -1.53
CA LEU A 69 -3.46 12.99 -2.45
C LEU A 69 -2.41 14.00 -1.97
N ILE A 70 -2.86 15.20 -1.60
CA ILE A 70 -1.99 16.25 -1.07
C ILE A 70 -1.35 15.79 0.24
N GLY A 71 -2.12 15.14 1.09
CA GLY A 71 -1.62 14.61 2.35
C GLY A 71 -0.48 13.62 2.16
N GLN A 72 -0.58 12.74 1.16
CA GLN A 72 0.49 11.78 0.87
C GLN A 72 1.76 12.49 0.41
N ILE A 73 1.62 13.51 -0.41
CA ILE A 73 2.77 14.30 -0.87
C ILE A 73 3.50 14.96 0.30
N ILE A 74 2.74 15.56 1.21
CA ILE A 74 3.30 16.26 2.36
C ILE A 74 3.99 15.30 3.33
N ARG A 75 3.41 14.11 3.53
CA ARG A 75 3.93 13.13 4.48
C ARG A 75 5.17 12.39 3.99
N ILE A 76 5.37 12.34 2.72
CA ILE A 76 6.55 11.70 2.14
C ILE A 76 7.77 12.58 2.33
#